data_11a0313e590b9c577c0662822f4ec580
#
_entry.id   11a0313e590b9c577c0662822f4ec580
#
_cell.length_a   1.000
_cell.length_b   1.000
_cell.length_c   1.000
_cell.angle_alpha   90.00
_cell.angle_beta   90.00
_cell.angle_gamma   90.00
#
_symmetry.space_group_name_H-M   'P 1'
#
loop_
_entity.id
_entity.type
_entity.pdbx_description
1 polymer ?
#
loop_
_entity_poly.entity_id
_entity_poly.type
_entity_poly.pdbx_seq_one_letter_code
_entity_poly.pdbx_strand_id
1 'polypeptide(L)'
;MKSQKLPRCLAAAALLSLTTAIASAQAQTWPAKAVRIVVGFSAGGPTDVVARAFAEHAARALGQPVIVDNKPGANTILAAEAVASAPADGYTLLLAATNHTMIPALYSARVKFDAVRSFAPVCTLAVSPTVLVTGPAMPAKTLGAFMQQVRETPGQRSYGTPGTGSSGHFASEQFLRMTGLSMNHIPYKGAAQVVTDVIGGQLDSSFATLGSVLPQIQAGKLTALAVASSRRSTLLPQVPTFAEAGVKGYSADAWYGLLVPAGTPAPVLQALEKVAVQFTEQAGTVARLQGMGMEAQHTCGQAFGRDMDRDTRAYIKLAGELQLKAE
;
A
#
# COMPACT_ATOMS: atom_id res chain seq x y z
N MET A 1 69.20 -57.71 5.45
CA MET A 1 67.84 -57.24 5.05
C MET A 1 67.16 -56.66 6.29
N LYS A 2 67.12 -55.33 6.43
CA LYS A 2 66.44 -54.63 7.56
C LYS A 2 65.19 -53.95 7.02
N SER A 3 64.03 -54.47 7.39
CA SER A 3 62.71 -53.93 7.09
C SER A 3 62.47 -52.70 7.96
N GLN A 4 62.35 -51.55 7.34
CA GLN A 4 61.92 -50.29 8.01
C GLN A 4 60.40 -50.26 8.08
N LYS A 5 59.83 -50.33 9.27
CA LYS A 5 58.43 -50.06 9.54
C LYS A 5 58.23 -48.53 9.68
N LEU A 6 57.63 -47.88 8.70
CA LEU A 6 57.20 -46.50 8.85
C LEU A 6 56.11 -46.40 9.92
N PRO A 7 56.12 -45.34 10.77
CA PRO A 7 55.16 -45.19 11.86
C PRO A 7 53.78 -44.80 11.35
N ARG A 8 52.80 -45.62 11.61
CA ARG A 8 51.36 -45.40 11.37
C ARG A 8 50.73 -44.20 12.10
N CYS A 9 51.50 -43.50 12.94
CA CYS A 9 51.00 -42.35 13.73
C CYS A 9 50.88 -41.04 12.96
N LEU A 10 51.59 -40.86 11.83
CA LEU A 10 51.53 -39.63 11.03
C LEU A 10 50.27 -39.52 10.14
N ALA A 11 49.69 -40.67 9.74
CA ALA A 11 48.49 -40.68 8.94
C ALA A 11 47.20 -40.36 9.76
N ALA A 12 47.19 -40.64 11.06
CA ALA A 12 46.06 -40.36 11.94
C ALA A 12 45.97 -38.88 12.33
N ALA A 13 47.13 -38.18 12.44
CA ALA A 13 47.18 -36.76 12.76
C ALA A 13 46.71 -35.88 11.59
N ALA A 14 46.96 -36.31 10.34
CA ALA A 14 46.52 -35.56 9.14
C ALA A 14 45.01 -35.68 8.88
N LEU A 15 44.36 -36.78 9.28
CA LEU A 15 42.87 -36.90 9.16
C LEU A 15 42.13 -36.11 10.25
N LEU A 16 42.70 -35.89 11.43
CA LEU A 16 42.06 -35.14 12.49
C LEU A 16 42.10 -33.62 12.24
N SER A 17 43.07 -33.14 11.48
CA SER A 17 43.18 -31.69 11.13
C SER A 17 42.28 -31.27 9.97
N LEU A 18 41.72 -32.21 9.18
CA LEU A 18 40.82 -31.92 8.09
C LEU A 18 39.34 -31.79 8.54
N THR A 19 39.00 -32.30 9.73
CA THR A 19 37.61 -32.28 10.26
C THR A 19 37.29 -30.97 11.03
N THR A 20 38.28 -30.17 11.37
CA THR A 20 38.03 -28.89 12.09
C THR A 20 37.87 -27.67 11.18
N ALA A 21 38.05 -27.79 9.87
CA ALA A 21 37.89 -26.68 8.91
C ALA A 21 36.44 -26.51 8.38
N ILE A 22 35.47 -27.35 8.81
CA ILE A 22 34.09 -27.29 8.25
C ILE A 22 33.09 -26.51 9.15
N ALA A 23 33.51 -25.96 10.23
CA ALA A 23 32.57 -25.36 11.19
C ALA A 23 32.78 -23.87 11.41
N SER A 24 32.63 -23.05 10.41
CA SER A 24 32.26 -21.66 10.60
C SER A 24 31.83 -21.03 9.28
N ALA A 25 30.89 -21.62 8.59
CA ALA A 25 29.98 -20.82 7.80
C ALA A 25 29.14 -20.05 8.81
N GLN A 26 29.69 -18.94 9.33
CA GLN A 26 28.87 -17.96 10.05
C GLN A 26 27.76 -17.60 9.09
N ALA A 27 26.54 -18.04 9.43
CA ALA A 27 25.34 -17.59 8.74
C ALA A 27 25.43 -16.06 8.75
N GLN A 28 25.73 -15.47 7.58
CA GLN A 28 25.81 -14.01 7.45
C GLN A 28 24.48 -13.49 7.98
N THR A 29 24.53 -12.74 9.07
CA THR A 29 23.33 -12.15 9.66
C THR A 29 22.70 -11.25 8.62
N TRP A 30 21.48 -11.54 8.22
CA TRP A 30 20.72 -10.67 7.32
C TRP A 30 20.38 -9.36 8.05
N PRO A 31 20.49 -8.18 7.42
CA PRO A 31 21.07 -7.93 6.10
C PRO A 31 22.58 -7.68 6.14
N ALA A 32 23.34 -8.20 5.15
CA ALA A 32 24.77 -7.96 4.99
C ALA A 32 25.09 -6.94 3.87
N LYS A 33 24.09 -6.47 3.15
CA LYS A 33 24.18 -5.48 2.05
C LYS A 33 22.96 -4.58 2.03
N ALA A 34 22.98 -3.55 1.19
CA ALA A 34 21.85 -2.63 1.04
C ALA A 34 20.54 -3.35 0.68
N VAL A 35 19.44 -2.92 1.29
CA VAL A 35 18.07 -3.37 1.01
C VAL A 35 17.39 -2.36 0.09
N ARG A 36 16.63 -2.83 -0.88
CA ARG A 36 15.91 -2.01 -1.86
C ARG A 36 14.40 -2.09 -1.65
N ILE A 37 13.74 -0.96 -1.57
CA ILE A 37 12.27 -0.84 -1.57
C ILE A 37 11.81 -0.30 -2.91
N VAL A 38 11.13 -1.13 -3.68
CA VAL A 38 10.54 -0.74 -4.98
C VAL A 38 9.18 -0.10 -4.72
N VAL A 39 8.92 1.04 -5.38
CA VAL A 39 7.68 1.81 -5.27
C VAL A 39 7.09 1.99 -6.67
N GLY A 40 5.84 1.54 -6.88
CA GLY A 40 5.17 1.60 -8.18
C GLY A 40 4.62 2.96 -8.59
N PHE A 41 4.91 4.02 -7.83
CA PHE A 41 4.47 5.38 -8.08
C PHE A 41 5.65 6.33 -8.24
N SER A 42 5.39 7.48 -8.87
CA SER A 42 6.38 8.56 -8.96
C SER A 42 6.76 9.08 -7.59
N ALA A 43 7.97 9.61 -7.48
CA ALA A 43 8.48 10.22 -6.25
C ALA A 43 7.59 11.40 -5.79
N GLY A 44 7.51 11.60 -4.47
CA GLY A 44 6.75 12.69 -3.83
C GLY A 44 5.28 12.38 -3.55
N GLY A 45 4.73 11.26 -4.05
CA GLY A 45 3.37 10.81 -3.71
C GLY A 45 3.31 10.11 -2.34
N PRO A 46 2.09 9.85 -1.81
CA PRO A 46 1.90 9.25 -0.48
C PRO A 46 2.70 7.95 -0.27
N THR A 47 2.68 7.05 -1.26
CA THR A 47 3.42 5.77 -1.21
C THR A 47 4.93 5.98 -1.11
N ASP A 48 5.48 6.92 -1.89
CA ASP A 48 6.92 7.25 -1.86
C ASP A 48 7.33 7.87 -0.53
N VAL A 49 6.49 8.73 0.04
CA VAL A 49 6.77 9.37 1.33
C VAL A 49 6.77 8.35 2.46
N VAL A 50 5.83 7.39 2.49
CA VAL A 50 5.84 6.27 3.45
C VAL A 50 7.09 5.41 3.25
N ALA A 51 7.46 5.09 1.99
CA ALA A 51 8.66 4.31 1.68
C ALA A 51 9.93 4.97 2.21
N ARG A 52 10.10 6.27 1.97
CA ARG A 52 11.29 7.01 2.43
C ARG A 52 11.34 7.14 3.95
N ALA A 53 10.21 7.39 4.59
CA ALA A 53 10.13 7.43 6.05
C ALA A 53 10.49 6.07 6.66
N PHE A 54 9.98 4.98 6.10
CA PHE A 54 10.33 3.63 6.53
C PHE A 54 11.80 3.30 6.22
N ALA A 55 12.30 3.64 5.04
CA ALA A 55 13.70 3.39 4.65
C ALA A 55 14.69 4.06 5.60
N GLU A 56 14.43 5.30 6.01
CA GLU A 56 15.23 6.03 6.99
C GLU A 56 15.26 5.33 8.36
N HIS A 57 14.10 4.88 8.85
CA HIS A 57 13.99 4.13 10.10
C HIS A 57 14.69 2.75 9.99
N ALA A 58 14.39 2.01 8.93
CA ALA A 58 14.92 0.67 8.70
C ALA A 58 16.45 0.66 8.53
N ALA A 59 17.02 1.68 7.88
CA ALA A 59 18.48 1.80 7.74
C ALA A 59 19.17 1.89 9.10
N ARG A 60 18.59 2.64 10.04
CA ARG A 60 19.11 2.73 11.42
C ARG A 60 18.93 1.41 12.18
N ALA A 61 17.76 0.78 12.05
CA ALA A 61 17.45 -0.45 12.78
C ALA A 61 18.23 -1.67 12.27
N LEU A 62 18.49 -1.74 10.96
CA LEU A 62 19.17 -2.87 10.31
C LEU A 62 20.68 -2.68 10.17
N GLY A 63 21.21 -1.46 10.38
CA GLY A 63 22.63 -1.16 10.21
C GLY A 63 23.13 -1.23 8.76
N GLN A 64 22.20 -1.22 7.77
CA GLN A 64 22.51 -1.26 6.34
C GLN A 64 21.71 -0.21 5.59
N PRO A 65 22.21 0.33 4.47
CA PRO A 65 21.46 1.26 3.66
C PRO A 65 20.14 0.65 3.18
N VAL A 66 19.06 1.45 3.22
CA VAL A 66 17.75 1.08 2.63
C VAL A 66 17.41 2.11 1.58
N ILE A 67 17.30 1.68 0.32
CA ILE A 67 17.20 2.54 -0.86
C ILE A 67 15.80 2.43 -1.45
N VAL A 68 15.15 3.58 -1.71
CA VAL A 68 13.87 3.64 -2.41
C VAL A 68 14.09 3.78 -3.90
N ASP A 69 13.51 2.85 -4.67
CA ASP A 69 13.58 2.77 -6.14
C ASP A 69 12.18 2.95 -6.73
N ASN A 70 11.89 4.10 -7.33
CA ASN A 70 10.60 4.39 -7.94
C ASN A 70 10.54 3.79 -9.35
N LYS A 71 9.60 2.85 -9.58
CA LYS A 71 9.29 2.21 -10.85
C LYS A 71 7.82 2.40 -11.24
N PRO A 72 7.42 3.64 -11.61
CA PRO A 72 6.03 3.92 -11.97
C PRO A 72 5.66 3.25 -13.30
N GLY A 73 4.38 2.96 -13.46
CA GLY A 73 3.81 2.49 -14.72
C GLY A 73 2.80 1.36 -14.56
N ALA A 74 1.87 1.30 -15.52
CA ALA A 74 0.83 0.27 -15.62
C ALA A 74 0.12 -0.01 -14.29
N ASN A 75 -0.36 1.04 -13.61
CA ASN A 75 -1.00 0.94 -12.30
C ASN A 75 -0.18 0.11 -11.28
N THR A 76 1.13 0.37 -11.19
CA THR A 76 2.12 -0.30 -10.31
C THR A 76 2.51 -1.74 -10.71
N ILE A 77 1.94 -2.30 -11.78
CA ILE A 77 2.25 -3.66 -12.26
C ILE A 77 3.75 -3.84 -12.50
N LEU A 78 4.43 -2.85 -13.12
CA LEU A 78 5.87 -2.95 -13.39
C LEU A 78 6.71 -3.12 -12.12
N ALA A 79 6.35 -2.42 -11.04
CA ALA A 79 7.02 -2.55 -9.75
C ALA A 79 6.73 -3.91 -9.11
N ALA A 80 5.48 -4.34 -9.13
CA ALA A 80 5.07 -5.63 -8.57
C ALA A 80 5.72 -6.81 -9.31
N GLU A 81 5.78 -6.79 -10.65
CA GLU A 81 6.48 -7.81 -11.46
C GLU A 81 7.98 -7.86 -11.14
N ALA A 82 8.62 -6.68 -11.03
CA ALA A 82 10.04 -6.61 -10.70
C ALA A 82 10.36 -7.22 -9.33
N VAL A 83 9.46 -7.08 -8.34
CA VAL A 83 9.64 -7.69 -7.01
C VAL A 83 9.25 -9.16 -7.02
N ALA A 84 8.13 -9.55 -7.64
CA ALA A 84 7.70 -10.94 -7.73
C ALA A 84 8.76 -11.85 -8.38
N SER A 85 9.56 -11.29 -9.31
CA SER A 85 10.63 -11.99 -10.02
C SER A 85 12.00 -11.87 -9.36
N ALA A 86 12.12 -11.12 -8.26
CA ALA A 86 13.38 -10.95 -7.55
C ALA A 86 13.71 -12.20 -6.69
N PRO A 87 14.99 -12.42 -6.33
CA PRO A 87 15.37 -13.45 -5.38
C PRO A 87 14.62 -13.30 -4.05
N ALA A 88 14.15 -14.41 -3.49
CA ALA A 88 13.45 -14.45 -2.21
C ALA A 88 14.45 -14.40 -1.02
N ASP A 89 15.37 -13.45 -1.05
CA ASP A 89 16.47 -13.29 -0.07
C ASP A 89 16.26 -12.11 0.90
N GLY A 90 15.12 -11.39 0.76
CA GLY A 90 14.76 -10.25 1.60
C GLY A 90 15.45 -8.93 1.25
N TYR A 91 16.24 -8.85 0.18
CA TYR A 91 16.91 -7.61 -0.23
C TYR A 91 16.12 -6.76 -1.22
N THR A 92 15.00 -7.28 -1.73
CA THR A 92 14.08 -6.52 -2.59
C THR A 92 12.67 -6.58 -2.01
N LEU A 93 12.16 -5.44 -1.60
CA LEU A 93 10.84 -5.26 -1.03
C LEU A 93 9.96 -4.46 -2.00
N LEU A 94 8.66 -4.68 -1.95
CA LEU A 94 7.65 -3.81 -2.57
C LEU A 94 6.98 -3.00 -1.46
N LEU A 95 6.98 -1.68 -1.57
CA LEU A 95 5.98 -0.91 -0.85
C LEU A 95 4.73 -0.83 -1.74
N ALA A 96 3.78 -1.66 -1.40
CA ALA A 96 2.49 -1.74 -2.06
C ALA A 96 1.48 -0.77 -1.42
N ALA A 97 0.45 -0.44 -2.18
CA ALA A 97 -0.75 0.24 -1.69
C ALA A 97 -1.98 -0.58 -2.08
N THR A 98 -3.17 -0.17 -1.63
CA THR A 98 -4.44 -0.87 -1.85
C THR A 98 -4.69 -1.26 -3.31
N ASN A 99 -4.22 -0.45 -4.29
CA ASN A 99 -4.34 -0.79 -5.71
C ASN A 99 -3.67 -2.12 -6.09
N HIS A 100 -2.73 -2.62 -5.31
CA HIS A 100 -2.10 -3.92 -5.54
C HIS A 100 -3.14 -5.06 -5.50
N THR A 101 -4.08 -5.02 -4.56
CA THR A 101 -5.17 -6.01 -4.46
C THR A 101 -6.28 -5.80 -5.51
N MET A 102 -6.27 -4.65 -6.20
CA MET A 102 -7.20 -4.34 -7.29
C MET A 102 -6.68 -4.80 -8.66
N ILE A 103 -5.36 -5.05 -8.80
CA ILE A 103 -4.74 -5.49 -10.06
C ILE A 103 -5.44 -6.73 -10.66
N PRO A 104 -5.73 -7.81 -9.89
CA PRO A 104 -6.39 -8.99 -10.44
C PRO A 104 -7.79 -8.73 -11.00
N ALA A 105 -8.48 -7.73 -10.46
CA ALA A 105 -9.84 -7.39 -10.89
C ALA A 105 -9.89 -6.82 -12.31
N LEU A 106 -8.84 -6.11 -12.73
CA LEU A 106 -8.82 -5.37 -13.99
C LEU A 106 -7.76 -5.87 -14.99
N TYR A 107 -6.67 -6.45 -14.49
CA TYR A 107 -5.47 -6.73 -15.29
C TYR A 107 -5.06 -8.20 -15.26
N SER A 108 -5.89 -9.12 -14.78
CA SER A 108 -5.55 -10.54 -14.63
C SER A 108 -4.94 -11.20 -15.88
N ALA A 109 -5.43 -10.81 -17.08
CA ALA A 109 -4.90 -11.33 -18.35
C ALA A 109 -3.56 -10.71 -18.79
N ARG A 110 -3.10 -9.65 -18.13
CA ARG A 110 -1.90 -8.87 -18.51
C ARG A 110 -0.74 -9.01 -17.53
N VAL A 111 -0.96 -9.59 -16.34
CA VAL A 111 0.05 -9.70 -15.29
C VAL A 111 0.65 -11.09 -15.23
N LYS A 112 1.94 -11.19 -14.91
CA LYS A 112 2.70 -12.45 -14.80
C LYS A 112 2.92 -12.88 -13.36
N PHE A 113 2.15 -12.34 -12.42
CA PHE A 113 2.21 -12.66 -11.00
C PHE A 113 0.80 -12.77 -10.40
N ASP A 114 0.69 -13.48 -9.31
CA ASP A 114 -0.50 -13.49 -8.45
C ASP A 114 -0.31 -12.42 -7.36
N ALA A 115 -1.25 -11.48 -7.23
CA ALA A 115 -1.13 -10.35 -6.30
C ALA A 115 -1.04 -10.78 -4.81
N VAL A 116 -1.45 -11.99 -4.49
CA VAL A 116 -1.38 -12.55 -3.13
C VAL A 116 -0.27 -13.59 -3.05
N ARG A 117 -0.30 -14.61 -3.92
CA ARG A 117 0.57 -15.81 -3.80
C ARG A 117 2.02 -15.59 -4.22
N SER A 118 2.29 -14.60 -5.10
CA SER A 118 3.66 -14.29 -5.50
C SER A 118 4.44 -13.48 -4.46
N PHE A 119 3.81 -13.11 -3.35
CA PHE A 119 4.40 -12.31 -2.30
C PHE A 119 4.21 -12.94 -0.92
N ALA A 120 5.16 -12.66 -0.02
CA ALA A 120 4.99 -12.84 1.41
C ALA A 120 4.70 -11.47 2.05
N PRO A 121 3.55 -11.31 2.74
CA PRO A 121 3.21 -10.06 3.41
C PRO A 121 4.12 -9.86 4.63
N VAL A 122 4.69 -8.67 4.78
CA VAL A 122 5.44 -8.26 5.97
C VAL A 122 4.50 -7.55 6.93
N CYS A 123 4.22 -6.26 6.72
CA CYS A 123 3.28 -5.49 7.53
C CYS A 123 2.69 -4.34 6.71
N THR A 124 1.47 -3.91 7.04
CA THR A 124 1.06 -2.53 6.75
C THR A 124 1.91 -1.56 7.58
N LEU A 125 2.09 -0.34 7.08
CA LEU A 125 2.85 0.73 7.74
C LEU A 125 1.98 1.94 8.04
N ALA A 126 1.01 2.18 7.18
CA ALA A 126 0.09 3.30 7.31
C ALA A 126 -1.26 2.97 6.64
N VAL A 127 -2.29 3.65 7.11
CA VAL A 127 -3.58 3.72 6.45
C VAL A 127 -3.93 5.19 6.19
N SER A 128 -4.63 5.47 5.09
CA SER A 128 -5.18 6.77 4.79
C SER A 128 -6.67 6.62 4.55
N PRO A 129 -7.51 7.27 5.36
CA PRO A 129 -8.94 7.27 5.11
C PRO A 129 -9.24 7.81 3.71
N THR A 130 -10.17 7.19 3.00
CA THR A 130 -10.77 7.81 1.83
C THR A 130 -11.84 8.79 2.30
N VAL A 131 -11.85 9.98 1.74
CA VAL A 131 -12.80 11.05 2.06
C VAL A 131 -13.52 11.50 0.80
N LEU A 132 -14.83 11.64 0.86
CA LEU A 132 -15.59 12.31 -0.19
C LEU A 132 -15.45 13.82 0.00
N VAL A 133 -14.88 14.47 -1.00
CA VAL A 133 -14.73 15.91 -1.03
C VAL A 133 -15.50 16.52 -2.18
N THR A 134 -15.97 17.76 -1.97
CA THR A 134 -16.61 18.61 -2.98
C THR A 134 -15.94 19.97 -3.05
N GLY A 135 -16.09 20.63 -4.19
CA GLY A 135 -15.66 21.99 -4.44
C GLY A 135 -16.84 22.94 -4.66
N PRO A 136 -16.59 24.14 -5.21
CA PRO A 136 -17.62 25.18 -5.40
C PRO A 136 -18.73 24.77 -6.39
N ALA A 137 -18.45 23.86 -7.34
CA ALA A 137 -19.48 23.38 -8.27
C ALA A 137 -20.57 22.51 -7.59
N MET A 138 -20.26 21.95 -6.43
CA MET A 138 -21.16 21.14 -5.61
C MET A 138 -21.16 21.69 -4.17
N PRO A 139 -21.98 22.69 -3.85
CA PRO A 139 -21.92 23.39 -2.56
C PRO A 139 -22.58 22.63 -1.40
N ALA A 140 -22.74 21.30 -1.52
CA ALA A 140 -23.25 20.45 -0.46
C ALA A 140 -22.35 20.53 0.79
N LYS A 141 -22.97 20.66 1.97
CA LYS A 141 -22.28 20.71 3.27
C LYS A 141 -22.39 19.40 4.05
N THR A 142 -23.23 18.47 3.61
CA THR A 142 -23.44 17.17 4.23
C THR A 142 -23.55 16.09 3.17
N LEU A 143 -23.26 14.83 3.55
CA LEU A 143 -23.43 13.68 2.64
C LEU A 143 -24.89 13.54 2.17
N GLY A 144 -25.87 13.78 3.05
CA GLY A 144 -27.28 13.74 2.68
C GLY A 144 -27.66 14.75 1.62
N ALA A 145 -27.21 16.01 1.75
CA ALA A 145 -27.44 17.06 0.74
C ALA A 145 -26.76 16.75 -0.60
N PHE A 146 -25.52 16.19 -0.56
CA PHE A 146 -24.83 15.71 -1.74
C PHE A 146 -25.64 14.62 -2.47
N MET A 147 -26.05 13.61 -1.73
CA MET A 147 -26.84 12.49 -2.30
C MET A 147 -28.16 12.97 -2.90
N GLN A 148 -28.81 13.94 -2.28
CA GLN A 148 -30.05 14.53 -2.81
C GLN A 148 -29.78 15.24 -4.15
N GLN A 149 -28.78 16.12 -4.22
CA GLN A 149 -28.42 16.83 -5.45
C GLN A 149 -28.05 15.88 -6.60
N VAL A 150 -27.34 14.79 -6.30
CA VAL A 150 -27.01 13.77 -7.31
C VAL A 150 -28.29 13.03 -7.80
N ARG A 151 -29.24 12.72 -6.90
CA ARG A 151 -30.52 12.10 -7.29
C ARG A 151 -31.39 12.98 -8.19
N GLU A 152 -31.34 14.29 -7.97
CA GLU A 152 -32.11 15.27 -8.77
C GLU A 152 -31.55 15.43 -10.19
N THR A 153 -30.28 15.06 -10.40
CA THR A 153 -29.58 15.20 -11.68
C THR A 153 -28.82 13.92 -12.06
N PRO A 154 -29.50 12.76 -12.29
CA PRO A 154 -28.84 11.48 -12.54
C PRO A 154 -27.92 11.55 -13.76
N GLY A 155 -26.67 11.09 -13.62
CA GLY A 155 -25.66 11.07 -14.68
C GLY A 155 -25.15 12.43 -15.14
N GLN A 156 -25.57 13.55 -14.51
CA GLN A 156 -25.07 14.88 -14.87
C GLN A 156 -23.91 15.35 -13.99
N ARG A 157 -23.81 14.83 -12.77
CA ARG A 157 -22.73 15.15 -11.85
C ARG A 157 -21.51 14.28 -12.12
N SER A 158 -20.32 14.85 -11.90
CA SER A 158 -19.03 14.20 -12.15
C SER A 158 -18.27 13.89 -10.87
N TYR A 159 -17.47 12.85 -10.93
CA TYR A 159 -16.41 12.63 -9.93
C TYR A 159 -15.08 12.31 -10.61
N GLY A 160 -14.01 12.88 -10.07
CA GLY A 160 -12.66 12.66 -10.56
C GLY A 160 -11.91 11.61 -9.74
N THR A 161 -11.05 10.83 -10.41
CA THR A 161 -10.16 9.85 -9.76
C THR A 161 -8.75 9.92 -10.33
N PRO A 162 -7.73 9.43 -9.61
CA PRO A 162 -6.35 9.35 -10.13
C PRO A 162 -6.16 8.39 -11.31
N GLY A 163 -7.21 7.78 -11.80
CA GLY A 163 -7.22 6.85 -12.94
C GLY A 163 -8.16 5.67 -12.73
N THR A 164 -8.50 5.01 -13.83
CA THR A 164 -9.31 3.78 -13.83
C THR A 164 -8.61 2.68 -13.03
N GLY A 165 -9.32 2.03 -12.10
CA GLY A 165 -8.76 1.02 -11.21
C GLY A 165 -7.96 1.55 -10.01
N SER A 166 -7.98 2.87 -9.77
CA SER A 166 -7.45 3.45 -8.54
C SER A 166 -8.37 3.19 -7.35
N SER A 167 -7.84 3.35 -6.12
CA SER A 167 -8.65 3.23 -4.89
C SER A 167 -9.83 4.20 -4.89
N GLY A 168 -9.63 5.44 -5.37
CA GLY A 168 -10.71 6.42 -5.51
C GLY A 168 -11.80 5.98 -6.49
N HIS A 169 -11.43 5.31 -7.60
CA HIS A 169 -12.40 4.77 -8.56
C HIS A 169 -13.26 3.68 -7.91
N PHE A 170 -12.63 2.66 -7.32
CA PHE A 170 -13.38 1.59 -6.64
C PHE A 170 -14.23 2.11 -5.47
N ALA A 171 -13.70 3.07 -4.70
CA ALA A 171 -14.46 3.71 -3.63
C ALA A 171 -15.72 4.42 -4.15
N SER A 172 -15.58 5.19 -5.23
CA SER A 172 -16.70 5.88 -5.88
C SER A 172 -17.75 4.90 -6.37
N GLU A 173 -17.34 3.89 -7.14
CA GLU A 173 -18.25 2.91 -7.73
C GLU A 173 -18.99 2.09 -6.65
N GLN A 174 -18.29 1.68 -5.59
CA GLN A 174 -18.92 1.01 -4.45
C GLN A 174 -19.98 1.91 -3.79
N PHE A 175 -19.69 3.19 -3.59
CA PHE A 175 -20.64 4.15 -3.04
C PHE A 175 -21.87 4.34 -3.94
N LEU A 176 -21.65 4.58 -5.23
CA LEU A 176 -22.72 4.77 -6.20
C LEU A 176 -23.64 3.54 -6.26
N ARG A 177 -23.08 2.34 -6.27
CA ARG A 177 -23.84 1.09 -6.24
C ARG A 177 -24.66 0.95 -4.95
N MET A 178 -24.04 1.17 -3.78
CA MET A 178 -24.73 1.02 -2.49
C MET A 178 -25.87 2.02 -2.32
N THR A 179 -25.78 3.19 -2.95
CA THR A 179 -26.76 4.27 -2.82
C THR A 179 -27.74 4.39 -3.97
N GLY A 180 -27.51 3.63 -5.06
CA GLY A 180 -28.32 3.73 -6.30
C GLY A 180 -28.13 5.07 -7.02
N LEU A 181 -27.05 5.79 -6.78
CA LEU A 181 -26.74 7.05 -7.43
C LEU A 181 -26.02 6.84 -8.76
N SER A 182 -26.14 7.83 -9.67
CA SER A 182 -25.48 7.82 -10.98
C SER A 182 -24.70 9.11 -11.17
N MET A 183 -23.38 8.97 -11.46
CA MET A 183 -22.45 10.07 -11.72
C MET A 183 -21.49 9.70 -12.86
N ASN A 184 -20.90 10.69 -13.51
CA ASN A 184 -19.92 10.50 -14.58
C ASN A 184 -18.51 10.39 -14.00
N HIS A 185 -17.81 9.30 -14.31
CA HIS A 185 -16.41 9.10 -13.97
C HIS A 185 -15.48 9.88 -14.90
N ILE A 186 -14.58 10.67 -14.35
CA ILE A 186 -13.51 11.38 -15.10
C ILE A 186 -12.15 10.88 -14.58
N PRO A 187 -11.44 10.01 -15.33
CA PRO A 187 -10.14 9.51 -14.94
C PRO A 187 -9.03 10.52 -15.25
N TYR A 188 -8.09 10.69 -14.33
CA TYR A 188 -6.89 11.51 -14.42
C TYR A 188 -5.62 10.64 -14.33
N LYS A 189 -4.45 11.25 -14.56
CA LYS A 189 -3.14 10.58 -14.41
C LYS A 189 -2.55 10.73 -12.99
N GLY A 190 -3.29 11.27 -12.03
CA GLY A 190 -2.85 11.45 -10.65
C GLY A 190 -3.78 12.34 -9.83
N ALA A 191 -3.67 12.22 -8.50
CA ALA A 191 -4.54 12.92 -7.56
C ALA A 191 -4.44 14.44 -7.60
N ALA A 192 -3.26 15.00 -7.87
CA ALA A 192 -3.04 16.45 -7.87
C ALA A 192 -3.91 17.18 -8.88
N GLN A 193 -4.07 16.63 -10.09
CA GLN A 193 -4.92 17.20 -11.14
C GLN A 193 -6.40 17.16 -10.73
N VAL A 194 -6.86 16.03 -10.17
CA VAL A 194 -8.22 15.88 -9.64
C VAL A 194 -8.52 16.97 -8.61
N VAL A 195 -7.63 17.15 -7.64
CA VAL A 195 -7.77 18.15 -6.57
C VAL A 195 -7.88 19.56 -7.17
N THR A 196 -7.03 19.88 -8.14
CA THR A 196 -7.06 21.20 -8.82
C THR A 196 -8.40 21.45 -9.50
N ASP A 197 -8.94 20.45 -10.20
CA ASP A 197 -10.18 20.58 -10.97
C ASP A 197 -11.43 20.58 -10.09
N VAL A 198 -11.41 19.89 -8.93
CA VAL A 198 -12.49 20.00 -7.93
C VAL A 198 -12.48 21.41 -7.31
N ILE A 199 -11.31 21.97 -6.96
CA ILE A 199 -11.18 23.34 -6.44
C ILE A 199 -11.60 24.35 -7.50
N GLY A 200 -11.24 24.13 -8.77
CA GLY A 200 -11.58 25.00 -9.90
C GLY A 200 -13.03 24.90 -10.37
N GLY A 201 -13.83 23.97 -9.81
CA GLY A 201 -15.23 23.76 -10.17
C GLY A 201 -15.42 23.03 -11.52
N GLN A 202 -14.38 22.44 -12.09
CA GLN A 202 -14.47 21.60 -13.30
C GLN A 202 -15.00 20.20 -12.97
N LEU A 203 -14.86 19.75 -11.72
CA LEU A 203 -15.41 18.52 -11.17
C LEU A 203 -16.31 18.84 -9.98
N ASP A 204 -17.39 18.05 -9.82
CA ASP A 204 -18.30 18.19 -8.69
C ASP A 204 -17.70 17.60 -7.40
N SER A 205 -16.98 16.46 -7.50
CA SER A 205 -16.52 15.73 -6.33
C SER A 205 -15.33 14.82 -6.62
N SER A 206 -14.73 14.29 -5.55
CA SER A 206 -13.76 13.19 -5.62
C SER A 206 -13.79 12.34 -4.35
N PHE A 207 -13.60 11.04 -4.51
CA PHE A 207 -13.23 10.13 -3.43
C PHE A 207 -11.71 10.06 -3.39
N ALA A 208 -11.11 10.81 -2.49
CA ALA A 208 -9.67 10.99 -2.41
C ALA A 208 -9.10 10.42 -1.11
N THR A 209 -7.85 9.96 -1.10
CA THR A 209 -7.15 9.66 0.15
C THR A 209 -6.95 10.96 0.93
N LEU A 210 -7.19 10.93 2.24
CA LEU A 210 -7.10 12.12 3.10
C LEU A 210 -5.76 12.83 2.94
N GLY A 211 -4.65 12.07 2.82
CA GLY A 211 -3.33 12.64 2.61
C GLY A 211 -3.17 13.49 1.36
N SER A 212 -4.01 13.31 0.33
CA SER A 212 -3.94 14.11 -0.90
C SER A 212 -4.76 15.39 -0.83
N VAL A 213 -5.71 15.51 0.10
CA VAL A 213 -6.68 16.62 0.15
C VAL A 213 -6.69 17.38 1.49
N LEU A 214 -6.05 16.84 2.54
CA LEU A 214 -6.07 17.44 3.89
C LEU A 214 -5.66 18.92 3.90
N PRO A 215 -4.56 19.36 3.24
CA PRO A 215 -4.19 20.77 3.23
C PRO A 215 -5.27 21.67 2.60
N GLN A 216 -5.98 21.17 1.60
CA GLN A 216 -7.02 21.91 0.89
C GLN A 216 -8.32 21.99 1.70
N ILE A 217 -8.63 20.96 2.46
CA ILE A 217 -9.75 20.94 3.42
C ILE A 217 -9.46 21.93 4.55
N GLN A 218 -8.25 21.90 5.13
CA GLN A 218 -7.83 22.82 6.18
C GLN A 218 -7.80 24.28 5.71
N ALA A 219 -7.45 24.51 4.44
CA ALA A 219 -7.50 25.84 3.82
C ALA A 219 -8.92 26.28 3.41
N GLY A 220 -9.96 25.47 3.66
CA GLY A 220 -11.35 25.75 3.30
C GLY A 220 -11.63 25.74 1.79
N LYS A 221 -10.71 25.24 0.96
CA LYS A 221 -10.88 25.16 -0.50
C LYS A 221 -11.70 23.95 -0.94
N LEU A 222 -11.74 22.89 -0.12
CA LEU A 222 -12.55 21.71 -0.30
C LEU A 222 -13.43 21.48 0.93
N THR A 223 -14.64 20.97 0.71
CA THR A 223 -15.54 20.52 1.78
C THR A 223 -15.44 19.00 1.88
N ALA A 224 -15.06 18.47 3.06
CA ALA A 224 -15.12 17.03 3.35
C ALA A 224 -16.51 16.68 3.86
N LEU A 225 -17.18 15.71 3.22
CA LEU A 225 -18.56 15.32 3.52
C LEU A 225 -18.64 14.08 4.44
N ALA A 226 -17.79 13.07 4.21
CA ALA A 226 -17.70 11.87 5.02
C ALA A 226 -16.36 11.16 4.80
N VAL A 227 -15.89 10.42 5.82
CA VAL A 227 -14.72 9.53 5.73
C VAL A 227 -15.16 8.07 5.64
N ALA A 228 -14.46 7.28 4.84
CA ALA A 228 -14.81 5.88 4.55
C ALA A 228 -14.34 4.87 5.60
N SER A 229 -13.73 5.34 6.68
CA SER A 229 -13.24 4.50 7.77
C SER A 229 -14.36 4.11 8.73
N SER A 230 -14.12 3.08 9.54
CA SER A 230 -15.04 2.62 10.59
C SER A 230 -15.21 3.63 11.74
N ARG A 231 -14.28 4.56 11.87
CA ARG A 231 -14.28 5.66 12.88
C ARG A 231 -13.90 6.97 12.20
N ARG A 232 -14.25 8.09 12.82
CA ARG A 232 -13.81 9.41 12.36
C ARG A 232 -12.29 9.51 12.39
N SER A 233 -11.73 10.24 11.42
CA SER A 233 -10.30 10.56 11.44
C SER A 233 -9.99 11.54 12.56
N THR A 234 -8.91 11.31 13.28
CA THR A 234 -8.39 12.26 14.30
C THR A 234 -8.00 13.60 13.69
N LEU A 235 -7.72 13.64 12.39
CA LEU A 235 -7.35 14.85 11.65
C LEU A 235 -8.57 15.65 11.18
N LEU A 236 -9.75 15.04 11.14
CA LEU A 236 -11.03 15.64 10.75
C LEU A 236 -12.14 15.18 11.71
N PRO A 237 -12.05 15.48 13.03
CA PRO A 237 -12.98 14.93 14.03
C PRO A 237 -14.43 15.40 13.83
N GLN A 238 -14.63 16.52 13.16
CA GLN A 238 -15.95 17.07 12.82
C GLN A 238 -16.59 16.38 11.61
N VAL A 239 -15.81 15.68 10.75
CA VAL A 239 -16.33 15.00 9.56
C VAL A 239 -16.86 13.62 9.96
N PRO A 240 -18.14 13.30 9.69
CA PRO A 240 -18.71 12.00 10.05
C PRO A 240 -18.13 10.88 9.19
N THR A 241 -18.26 9.65 9.66
CA THR A 241 -18.10 8.46 8.81
C THR A 241 -19.28 8.32 7.87
N PHE A 242 -19.12 7.59 6.76
CA PHE A 242 -20.25 7.25 5.89
C PHE A 242 -21.36 6.52 6.65
N ALA A 243 -21.01 5.65 7.61
CA ALA A 243 -21.97 4.93 8.44
C ALA A 243 -22.77 5.88 9.33
N GLU A 244 -22.15 6.85 9.99
CA GLU A 244 -22.81 7.90 10.79
C GLU A 244 -23.69 8.79 9.92
N ALA A 245 -23.30 9.02 8.66
CA ALA A 245 -24.05 9.81 7.69
C ALA A 245 -25.13 8.99 6.93
N GLY A 246 -25.41 7.73 7.35
CA GLY A 246 -26.51 6.92 6.86
C GLY A 246 -26.15 5.86 5.82
N VAL A 247 -24.88 5.77 5.36
CA VAL A 247 -24.42 4.74 4.40
C VAL A 247 -23.68 3.65 5.17
N LYS A 248 -24.45 2.75 5.79
CA LYS A 248 -23.89 1.65 6.61
C LYS A 248 -23.18 0.61 5.74
N GLY A 249 -22.06 0.06 6.24
CA GLY A 249 -21.29 -1.00 5.57
C GLY A 249 -20.38 -0.50 4.45
N TYR A 250 -20.29 0.81 4.22
CA TYR A 250 -19.31 1.38 3.30
C TYR A 250 -17.95 1.54 4.01
N SER A 251 -16.89 0.99 3.41
CA SER A 251 -15.50 1.12 3.86
C SER A 251 -14.57 1.09 2.66
N ALA A 252 -13.64 2.02 2.59
CA ALA A 252 -12.71 2.18 1.46
C ALA A 252 -11.38 2.84 1.88
N ASP A 253 -10.79 2.41 2.98
CA ASP A 253 -9.49 2.93 3.42
C ASP A 253 -8.37 2.49 2.49
N ALA A 254 -7.42 3.39 2.24
CA ALA A 254 -6.19 3.06 1.54
C ALA A 254 -5.13 2.62 2.55
N TRP A 255 -4.49 1.47 2.31
CA TRP A 255 -3.36 0.99 3.08
C TRP A 255 -2.06 1.09 2.30
N TYR A 256 -0.95 1.19 3.02
CA TYR A 256 0.43 1.15 2.52
C TYR A 256 1.18 0.08 3.30
N GLY A 257 1.75 -0.91 2.61
CA GLY A 257 2.35 -2.07 3.27
C GLY A 257 3.53 -2.66 2.52
N LEU A 258 4.36 -3.36 3.25
CA LEU A 258 5.56 -4.03 2.76
C LEU A 258 5.26 -5.47 2.37
N LEU A 259 5.69 -5.83 1.17
CA LEU A 259 5.68 -7.19 0.64
C LEU A 259 7.10 -7.57 0.21
N VAL A 260 7.40 -8.85 0.24
CA VAL A 260 8.63 -9.45 -0.30
C VAL A 260 8.26 -10.59 -1.24
N PRO A 261 9.18 -11.13 -2.08
CA PRO A 261 8.91 -12.29 -2.89
C PRO A 261 8.45 -13.49 -2.03
N ALA A 262 7.50 -14.28 -2.54
CA ALA A 262 7.10 -15.52 -1.90
C ALA A 262 8.31 -16.44 -1.70
N GLY A 263 8.35 -17.17 -0.56
CA GLY A 263 9.49 -18.02 -0.23
C GLY A 263 10.63 -17.30 0.51
N THR A 264 10.52 -16.01 0.82
CA THR A 264 11.48 -15.31 1.68
C THR A 264 11.58 -16.02 3.03
N PRO A 265 12.82 -16.31 3.55
CA PRO A 265 13.01 -17.07 4.76
C PRO A 265 12.35 -16.46 5.99
N ALA A 266 11.78 -17.28 6.87
CA ALA A 266 11.08 -16.84 8.07
C ALA A 266 11.91 -15.92 9.00
N PRO A 267 13.22 -16.12 9.23
CA PRO A 267 14.01 -15.20 10.04
C PRO A 267 14.10 -13.79 9.43
N VAL A 268 14.10 -13.68 8.09
CA VAL A 268 14.11 -12.39 7.38
C VAL A 268 12.77 -11.69 7.54
N LEU A 269 11.66 -12.43 7.37
CA LEU A 269 10.32 -11.90 7.59
C LEU A 269 10.16 -11.36 9.01
N GLN A 270 10.56 -12.13 10.03
CA GLN A 270 10.50 -11.72 11.43
C GLN A 270 11.32 -10.45 11.71
N ALA A 271 12.52 -10.33 11.11
CA ALA A 271 13.34 -9.14 11.25
C ALA A 271 12.67 -7.91 10.62
N LEU A 272 12.10 -8.06 9.42
CA LEU A 272 11.35 -6.99 8.74
C LEU A 272 10.08 -6.60 9.50
N GLU A 273 9.30 -7.58 9.99
CA GLU A 273 8.11 -7.34 10.80
C GLU A 273 8.44 -6.54 12.06
N LYS A 274 9.50 -6.93 12.78
CA LYS A 274 9.96 -6.21 13.98
C LYS A 274 10.28 -4.75 13.66
N VAL A 275 11.00 -4.49 12.58
CA VAL A 275 11.35 -3.13 12.15
C VAL A 275 10.09 -2.34 11.75
N ALA A 276 9.13 -2.97 11.08
CA ALA A 276 7.87 -2.35 10.68
C ALA A 276 7.01 -1.95 11.89
N VAL A 277 6.91 -2.83 12.90
CA VAL A 277 6.20 -2.54 14.16
C VAL A 277 6.86 -1.35 14.88
N GLN A 278 8.19 -1.39 15.05
CA GLN A 278 8.93 -0.29 15.68
C GLN A 278 8.74 1.04 14.94
N PHE A 279 8.68 1.01 13.61
CA PHE A 279 8.41 2.20 12.79
C PHE A 279 7.04 2.80 13.10
N THR A 280 5.99 1.98 13.15
CA THR A 280 4.61 2.46 13.34
C THR A 280 4.33 2.91 14.78
N GLU A 281 5.10 2.44 15.75
CA GLU A 281 4.96 2.81 17.17
C GLU A 281 5.80 4.03 17.57
N GLN A 282 6.76 4.44 16.72
CA GLN A 282 7.62 5.56 17.01
C GLN A 282 6.85 6.90 16.94
N ALA A 283 6.86 7.70 18.01
CA ALA A 283 6.12 8.95 18.12
C ALA A 283 6.40 9.92 16.95
N GLY A 284 7.67 10.04 16.52
CA GLY A 284 8.06 10.86 15.37
C GLY A 284 7.45 10.39 14.05
N THR A 285 7.34 9.07 13.84
CA THR A 285 6.66 8.47 12.70
C THR A 285 5.16 8.77 12.73
N VAL A 286 4.52 8.55 13.87
CA VAL A 286 3.08 8.82 14.05
C VAL A 286 2.78 10.28 13.71
N ALA A 287 3.51 11.23 14.29
CA ALA A 287 3.33 12.65 14.02
C ALA A 287 3.55 13.01 12.55
N ARG A 288 4.59 12.44 11.92
CA ARG A 288 4.89 12.65 10.50
C ARG A 288 3.78 12.14 9.59
N LEU A 289 3.27 10.93 9.82
CA LEU A 289 2.18 10.33 9.05
C LEU A 289 0.88 11.09 9.25
N GLN A 290 0.55 11.49 10.48
CA GLN A 290 -0.62 12.33 10.77
C GLN A 290 -0.57 13.67 10.04
N GLY A 291 0.58 14.35 10.01
CA GLY A 291 0.75 15.58 9.24
C GLY A 291 0.51 15.43 7.73
N MET A 292 0.50 14.19 7.24
CA MET A 292 0.24 13.84 5.83
C MET A 292 -1.15 13.20 5.62
N GLY A 293 -2.05 13.27 6.60
CA GLY A 293 -3.39 12.68 6.49
C GLY A 293 -3.41 11.16 6.52
N MET A 294 -2.40 10.54 7.14
CA MET A 294 -2.28 9.10 7.32
C MET A 294 -2.21 8.75 8.81
N GLU A 295 -2.66 7.57 9.16
CA GLU A 295 -2.51 7.00 10.50
C GLU A 295 -1.47 5.88 10.46
N ALA A 296 -0.50 5.91 11.39
CA ALA A 296 0.42 4.80 11.59
C ALA A 296 -0.37 3.59 12.10
N GLN A 297 -0.30 2.48 11.40
CA GLN A 297 -1.01 1.26 11.76
C GLN A 297 -0.28 0.06 11.17
N HIS A 298 -0.11 -0.99 11.95
CA HIS A 298 0.44 -2.26 11.47
C HIS A 298 -0.58 -3.41 11.62
N THR A 299 -0.63 -4.21 10.57
CA THR A 299 -1.17 -5.58 10.55
C THR A 299 -0.12 -6.41 9.86
N CYS A 300 0.41 -7.45 10.50
CA CYS A 300 1.61 -8.15 10.03
C CYS A 300 1.34 -9.61 9.63
N GLY A 301 2.26 -10.15 8.84
CA GLY A 301 2.32 -11.56 8.48
C GLY A 301 1.02 -12.10 7.91
N GLN A 302 0.58 -13.25 8.44
CA GLN A 302 -0.64 -13.93 7.96
C GLN A 302 -1.92 -13.09 8.09
N ALA A 303 -2.01 -12.17 9.08
CA ALA A 303 -3.18 -11.31 9.24
C ALA A 303 -3.28 -10.35 8.05
N PHE A 304 -2.17 -9.70 7.67
CA PHE A 304 -2.11 -8.86 6.49
C PHE A 304 -2.38 -9.65 5.20
N GLY A 305 -1.86 -10.88 5.09
CA GLY A 305 -2.14 -11.77 3.96
C GLY A 305 -3.63 -12.10 3.81
N ARG A 306 -4.34 -12.36 4.92
CA ARG A 306 -5.80 -12.59 4.91
C ARG A 306 -6.57 -11.35 4.47
N ASP A 307 -6.14 -10.17 4.92
CA ASP A 307 -6.77 -8.92 4.49
C ASP A 307 -6.59 -8.68 3.00
N MET A 308 -5.37 -8.89 2.46
CA MET A 308 -5.10 -8.79 1.02
C MET A 308 -5.96 -9.77 0.19
N ASP A 309 -6.09 -11.03 0.62
CA ASP A 309 -6.90 -12.04 -0.07
C ASP A 309 -8.39 -11.69 -0.05
N ARG A 310 -8.91 -11.28 1.11
CA ARG A 310 -10.29 -10.80 1.25
C ARG A 310 -10.58 -9.62 0.31
N ASP A 311 -9.70 -8.62 0.32
CA ASP A 311 -9.84 -7.40 -0.48
C ASP A 311 -9.73 -7.70 -1.97
N THR A 312 -8.79 -8.56 -2.38
CA THR A 312 -8.66 -9.01 -3.77
C THR A 312 -9.94 -9.65 -4.29
N ARG A 313 -10.53 -10.57 -3.51
CA ARG A 313 -11.81 -11.22 -3.89
C ARG A 313 -12.96 -10.22 -3.97
N ALA A 314 -13.01 -9.28 -3.01
CA ALA A 314 -14.04 -8.24 -3.01
C ALA A 314 -13.94 -7.35 -4.25
N TYR A 315 -12.73 -6.94 -4.64
CA TYR A 315 -12.52 -6.12 -5.85
C TYR A 315 -12.78 -6.88 -7.15
N ILE A 316 -12.41 -8.17 -7.25
CA ILE A 316 -12.75 -9.01 -8.40
C ILE A 316 -14.29 -9.09 -8.56
N LYS A 317 -15.00 -9.35 -7.46
CA LYS A 317 -16.46 -9.41 -7.46
C LYS A 317 -17.06 -8.07 -7.91
N LEU A 318 -16.62 -6.96 -7.29
CA LEU A 318 -17.12 -5.62 -7.58
C LEU A 318 -16.85 -5.22 -9.05
N ALA A 319 -15.65 -5.47 -9.55
CA ALA A 319 -15.30 -5.18 -10.95
C ALA A 319 -16.15 -5.98 -11.94
N GLY A 320 -16.42 -7.27 -11.65
CA GLY A 320 -17.32 -8.10 -12.45
C GLY A 320 -18.75 -7.59 -12.47
N GLU A 321 -19.27 -7.20 -11.30
CA GLU A 321 -20.64 -6.66 -11.17
C GLU A 321 -20.81 -5.30 -11.84
N LEU A 322 -19.77 -4.47 -11.86
CA LEU A 322 -19.74 -3.15 -12.49
C LEU A 322 -19.24 -3.19 -13.95
N GLN A 323 -18.88 -4.37 -14.45
CA GLN A 323 -18.31 -4.55 -15.79
C GLN A 323 -17.10 -3.65 -16.08
N LEU A 324 -16.31 -3.34 -15.02
CA LEU A 324 -15.13 -2.52 -15.15
C LEU A 324 -14.08 -3.21 -16.02
N LYS A 325 -13.52 -2.46 -16.96
CA LYS A 325 -12.44 -2.93 -17.84
C LYS A 325 -11.22 -2.03 -17.64
N ALA A 326 -10.03 -2.64 -17.72
CA ALA A 326 -8.79 -1.89 -17.84
C ALA A 326 -8.77 -1.17 -19.21
N GLU A 327 -8.38 0.07 -19.21
CA GLU A 327 -8.05 0.84 -20.41
C GLU A 327 -6.75 0.36 -21.06
#